data_e24ffa021afe4c31fe6bba7e09a34ba6
#
_entry.id   e24ffa021afe4c31fe6bba7e09a34ba6
#
_cell.length_a   1.000
_cell.length_b   1.000
_cell.length_c   1.000
_cell.angle_alpha   90.00
_cell.angle_beta   90.00
_cell.angle_gamma   90.00
#
_symmetry.space_group_name_H-M   'P 1'
#
loop_
_entity.id
_entity.type
_entity.pdbx_description
1 polymer ?
#
loop_
_entity_poly.entity_id
_entity_poly.type
_entity_poly.pdbx_seq_one_letter_code
_entity_poly.pdbx_strand_id
1 'polypeptide(L)'
;MRTWYLFKKFIIEAIRDWKLLIFVLVFGPLFVAIFFGVFSNHETTYKVAIYNKDVQVTDNSGTTVNVAQSLLDVLNKRKNSDGTPMFKVIVEKDLDTAKNNIRAKKYDGYIVFPENFSQRIAEQKNNPNAAKADMYVYGDKANQNYMISAIMINEYCMKLINSITGKSSSLNFVEEFVVDYKNRTTFEASIPAAIMVGIIMILFTAAIALIKEVDSGTLRRLQISKASALEVLASLNLTQILIGFVEVGITLFTAFVLFGAKPGGNVATIFLISMLACISVIPIGFIVASFSRTTSDILIFGNIPYMLLFIFSGAFPIPRLNLFTISGYTIAINDFLPTTPAMTALKKVMDEGAGLQNVLGDLAVVIIVTAVYYVIGVRLFNKKHMELS
;
A
#
# COMPACT_ATOMS: atom_id res chain seq x y z
N MET A 1 8.47 -38.58 -9.25
CA MET A 1 7.21 -39.30 -8.95
C MET A 1 6.72 -39.10 -7.51
N ARG A 2 7.57 -39.19 -6.46
CA ARG A 2 7.16 -39.05 -5.05
C ARG A 2 6.56 -37.67 -4.73
N THR A 3 7.19 -36.60 -5.18
CA THR A 3 6.70 -35.21 -4.99
C THR A 3 5.27 -35.02 -5.50
N TRP A 4 4.92 -35.64 -6.64
CA TRP A 4 3.58 -35.60 -7.22
C TRP A 4 2.52 -36.30 -6.38
N TYR A 5 2.86 -37.46 -5.80
CA TYR A 5 1.95 -38.19 -4.90
C TYR A 5 1.75 -37.42 -3.59
N LEU A 6 2.82 -36.83 -3.04
CA LEU A 6 2.75 -35.99 -1.85
C LEU A 6 1.92 -34.74 -2.12
N PHE A 7 2.09 -34.09 -3.27
CA PHE A 7 1.28 -32.97 -3.68
C PHE A 7 -0.21 -33.29 -3.75
N LYS A 8 -0.58 -34.42 -4.38
CA LYS A 8 -1.98 -34.89 -4.38
C LYS A 8 -2.51 -35.13 -2.97
N LYS A 9 -1.71 -35.75 -2.10
CA LYS A 9 -2.07 -35.96 -0.70
C LYS A 9 -2.37 -34.61 -0.03
N PHE A 10 -1.47 -33.63 -0.13
CA PHE A 10 -1.62 -32.34 0.53
C PHE A 10 -2.80 -31.54 -0.01
N ILE A 11 -3.11 -31.62 -1.30
CA ILE A 11 -4.34 -31.03 -1.85
C ILE A 11 -5.59 -31.64 -1.22
N ILE A 12 -5.66 -32.99 -1.15
CA ILE A 12 -6.81 -33.68 -0.56
C ILE A 12 -6.96 -33.29 0.92
N GLU A 13 -5.86 -33.20 1.65
CA GLU A 13 -5.86 -32.74 3.05
C GLU A 13 -6.31 -31.30 3.19
N ALA A 14 -5.82 -30.40 2.33
CA ALA A 14 -6.25 -28.99 2.32
C ALA A 14 -7.76 -28.86 2.03
N ILE A 15 -8.30 -29.63 1.08
CA ILE A 15 -9.74 -29.65 0.78
C ILE A 15 -10.53 -30.22 1.97
N ARG A 16 -10.02 -31.28 2.62
CA ARG A 16 -10.64 -31.89 3.79
C ARG A 16 -10.68 -30.95 4.99
N ASP A 17 -9.68 -30.06 5.11
CA ASP A 17 -9.63 -28.98 6.09
C ASP A 17 -10.38 -27.73 5.60
N TRP A 18 -11.55 -27.91 5.03
CA TRP A 18 -12.33 -26.86 4.37
C TRP A 18 -12.52 -25.60 5.22
N LYS A 19 -12.56 -25.71 6.56
CA LYS A 19 -12.70 -24.56 7.46
C LYS A 19 -11.50 -23.63 7.38
N LEU A 20 -10.28 -24.19 7.41
CA LEU A 20 -9.05 -23.41 7.27
C LEU A 20 -8.90 -22.89 5.84
N LEU A 21 -9.23 -23.70 4.85
CA LEU A 21 -9.19 -23.33 3.43
C LEU A 21 -10.12 -22.15 3.15
N ILE A 22 -11.39 -22.22 3.57
CA ILE A 22 -12.35 -21.11 3.41
C ILE A 22 -11.88 -19.87 4.16
N PHE A 23 -11.38 -20.02 5.39
CA PHE A 23 -10.87 -18.89 6.16
C PHE A 23 -9.82 -18.10 5.36
N VAL A 24 -8.84 -18.76 4.76
CA VAL A 24 -7.80 -18.10 3.98
C VAL A 24 -8.33 -17.55 2.66
N LEU A 25 -9.14 -18.32 1.92
CA LEU A 25 -9.70 -17.86 0.64
C LEU A 25 -10.65 -16.66 0.77
N VAL A 26 -11.30 -16.52 1.91
CA VAL A 26 -12.23 -15.39 2.18
C VAL A 26 -11.51 -14.19 2.76
N PHE A 27 -10.31 -14.36 3.31
CA PHE A 27 -9.64 -13.30 4.07
C PHE A 27 -9.31 -12.08 3.20
N GLY A 28 -8.68 -12.28 2.04
CA GLY A 28 -8.40 -11.21 1.08
C GLY A 28 -9.68 -10.51 0.58
N PRO A 29 -10.66 -11.24 0.03
CA PRO A 29 -11.96 -10.70 -0.35
C PRO A 29 -12.69 -9.95 0.77
N LEU A 30 -12.60 -10.47 2.01
CA LEU A 30 -13.20 -9.83 3.19
C LEU A 30 -12.57 -8.43 3.44
N PHE A 31 -11.24 -8.33 3.36
CA PHE A 31 -10.57 -7.03 3.51
C PHE A 31 -10.89 -6.07 2.37
N VAL A 32 -11.02 -6.56 1.13
CA VAL A 32 -11.54 -5.74 0.02
C VAL A 32 -12.93 -5.22 0.35
N ALA A 33 -13.84 -6.07 0.86
CA ALA A 33 -15.19 -5.68 1.22
C ALA A 33 -15.23 -4.68 2.38
N ILE A 34 -14.39 -4.89 3.41
CA ILE A 34 -14.25 -3.96 4.54
C ILE A 34 -13.76 -2.59 4.03
N PHE A 35 -12.71 -2.57 3.20
CA PHE A 35 -12.16 -1.33 2.66
C PHE A 35 -13.18 -0.65 1.73
N PHE A 36 -13.90 -1.41 0.93
CA PHE A 36 -15.02 -0.86 0.15
C PHE A 36 -16.07 -0.22 1.06
N GLY A 37 -16.55 -0.91 2.09
CA GLY A 37 -17.53 -0.38 3.04
C GLY A 37 -17.06 0.87 3.79
N VAL A 38 -15.77 0.92 4.14
CA VAL A 38 -15.18 2.05 4.87
C VAL A 38 -14.89 3.24 3.96
N PHE A 39 -14.38 3.00 2.75
CA PHE A 39 -13.84 4.06 1.89
C PHE A 39 -14.72 4.41 0.68
N SER A 40 -15.64 3.55 0.23
CA SER A 40 -16.49 3.85 -0.93
C SER A 40 -17.69 4.72 -0.60
N ASN A 41 -18.20 4.64 0.63
CA ASN A 41 -19.39 5.40 1.06
C ASN A 41 -19.06 6.82 1.56
N HIS A 42 -17.79 7.21 1.53
CA HIS A 42 -17.35 8.54 1.92
C HIS A 42 -16.52 9.16 0.80
N GLU A 43 -17.21 9.66 -0.21
CA GLU A 43 -16.65 10.78 -0.94
C GLU A 43 -16.54 11.91 0.08
N THR A 44 -15.33 12.04 0.64
CA THR A 44 -15.08 12.89 1.80
C THR A 44 -15.16 14.33 1.37
N THR A 45 -16.07 15.11 1.94
CA THR A 45 -16.03 16.56 1.84
C THR A 45 -14.96 17.06 2.82
N TYR A 46 -13.83 17.53 2.29
CA TYR A 46 -12.75 18.10 3.09
C TYR A 46 -13.13 19.48 3.62
N LYS A 47 -13.12 19.66 4.94
CA LYS A 47 -13.43 20.92 5.60
C LYS A 47 -12.16 21.73 5.79
N VAL A 48 -11.89 22.65 4.88
CA VAL A 48 -10.67 23.46 4.90
C VAL A 48 -11.02 24.89 5.25
N ALA A 49 -10.43 25.37 6.36
CA ALA A 49 -10.53 26.77 6.72
C ALA A 49 -9.46 27.57 5.95
N ILE A 50 -9.81 28.75 5.47
CA ILE A 50 -8.91 29.59 4.67
C ILE A 50 -8.96 31.03 5.17
N TYR A 51 -7.78 31.62 5.35
CA TYR A 51 -7.59 33.06 5.53
C TYR A 51 -6.90 33.65 4.31
N ASN A 52 -7.67 34.32 3.49
CA ASN A 52 -7.14 35.02 2.32
C ASN A 52 -6.82 36.48 2.71
N LYS A 53 -5.51 36.84 2.79
CA LYS A 53 -5.00 38.21 2.92
C LYS A 53 -4.51 38.77 1.60
N ASP A 54 -4.51 37.93 0.53
CA ASP A 54 -3.94 38.26 -0.75
C ASP A 54 -4.63 39.49 -1.38
N VAL A 55 -3.81 40.39 -1.91
CA VAL A 55 -4.26 41.63 -2.54
C VAL A 55 -4.24 41.47 -4.06
N GLN A 56 -5.26 41.99 -4.70
CA GLN A 56 -5.38 42.00 -6.16
C GLN A 56 -4.23 42.75 -6.82
N VAL A 57 -3.58 42.16 -7.81
CA VAL A 57 -2.45 42.74 -8.52
C VAL A 57 -2.77 42.89 -10.00
N THR A 58 -2.47 44.01 -10.60
CA THR A 58 -2.58 44.22 -12.05
C THR A 58 -1.24 43.89 -12.70
N ASP A 59 -1.24 42.92 -13.61
CA ASP A 59 -0.08 42.49 -14.40
C ASP A 59 0.29 43.55 -15.44
N ASN A 60 1.51 43.52 -15.95
CA ASN A 60 2.01 44.41 -17.00
C ASN A 60 1.17 44.36 -18.31
N SER A 61 0.33 43.34 -18.49
CA SER A 61 -0.65 43.20 -19.57
C SER A 61 -1.99 43.90 -19.28
N GLY A 62 -2.14 44.59 -18.14
CA GLY A 62 -3.39 45.24 -17.72
C GLY A 62 -4.45 44.29 -17.16
N THR A 63 -4.12 43.01 -17.00
CA THR A 63 -5.03 41.99 -16.44
C THR A 63 -4.91 41.97 -14.92
N THR A 64 -6.00 42.16 -14.23
CA THR A 64 -6.07 42.12 -12.77
C THR A 64 -6.26 40.65 -12.31
N VAL A 65 -5.35 40.15 -11.49
CA VAL A 65 -5.36 38.78 -11.01
C VAL A 65 -5.29 38.74 -9.49
N ASN A 66 -6.16 37.94 -8.88
CA ASN A 66 -6.05 37.50 -7.49
C ASN A 66 -6.00 35.97 -7.48
N VAL A 67 -4.79 35.45 -7.31
CA VAL A 67 -4.55 33.99 -7.45
C VAL A 67 -5.20 33.22 -6.31
N ALA A 68 -5.16 33.76 -5.09
CA ALA A 68 -5.79 33.12 -3.94
C ALA A 68 -7.31 33.06 -4.10
N GLN A 69 -7.95 34.13 -4.59
CA GLN A 69 -9.39 34.12 -4.86
C GLN A 69 -9.75 33.15 -6.00
N SER A 70 -8.95 33.11 -7.05
CA SER A 70 -9.15 32.17 -8.15
C SER A 70 -9.04 30.71 -7.69
N LEU A 71 -8.12 30.41 -6.75
CA LEU A 71 -8.03 29.09 -6.15
C LEU A 71 -9.26 28.75 -5.30
N LEU A 72 -9.76 29.71 -4.49
CA LEU A 72 -11.00 29.54 -3.73
C LEU A 72 -12.18 29.19 -4.64
N ASP A 73 -12.30 29.87 -5.78
CA ASP A 73 -13.35 29.63 -6.75
C ASP A 73 -13.23 28.23 -7.38
N VAL A 74 -12.00 27.76 -7.64
CA VAL A 74 -11.74 26.40 -8.14
C VAL A 74 -12.14 25.37 -7.09
N LEU A 75 -11.74 25.56 -5.83
CA LEU A 75 -12.07 24.61 -4.75
C LEU A 75 -13.57 24.52 -4.49
N ASN A 76 -14.28 25.65 -4.48
CA ASN A 76 -15.73 25.71 -4.28
C ASN A 76 -16.54 25.06 -5.43
N LYS A 77 -15.99 25.04 -6.66
CA LYS A 77 -16.65 24.45 -7.82
C LYS A 77 -16.40 22.94 -7.95
N ARG A 78 -15.41 22.39 -7.23
CA ARG A 78 -15.07 20.98 -7.31
C ARG A 78 -16.11 20.12 -6.62
N LYS A 79 -16.59 19.12 -7.34
CA LYS A 79 -17.54 18.13 -6.85
C LYS A 79 -16.95 16.74 -6.97
N ASN A 80 -17.35 15.90 -6.08
CA ASN A 80 -17.13 14.47 -6.11
C ASN A 80 -17.96 13.81 -7.22
N SER A 81 -17.75 12.54 -7.49
CA SER A 81 -18.47 11.80 -8.54
C SER A 81 -19.97 11.65 -8.23
N ASP A 82 -20.34 11.74 -6.96
CA ASP A 82 -21.73 11.72 -6.48
C ASP A 82 -22.45 13.09 -6.52
N GLY A 83 -21.72 14.15 -6.95
CA GLY A 83 -22.23 15.53 -7.03
C GLY A 83 -22.11 16.31 -5.72
N THR A 84 -21.64 15.72 -4.62
CA THR A 84 -21.35 16.42 -3.37
C THR A 84 -20.12 17.34 -3.51
N PRO A 85 -20.01 18.44 -2.77
CA PRO A 85 -18.84 19.29 -2.80
C PRO A 85 -17.62 18.54 -2.26
N MET A 86 -16.51 18.55 -3.02
CA MET A 86 -15.25 17.94 -2.62
C MET A 86 -14.58 18.71 -1.47
N PHE A 87 -14.70 20.05 -1.50
CA PHE A 87 -14.18 20.92 -0.45
C PHE A 87 -15.30 21.76 0.14
N LYS A 88 -15.36 21.82 1.46
CA LYS A 88 -16.14 22.82 2.20
C LYS A 88 -15.19 23.88 2.70
N VAL A 89 -15.10 24.98 1.94
CA VAL A 89 -14.23 26.10 2.27
C VAL A 89 -14.93 26.94 3.37
N ILE A 90 -14.20 27.22 4.43
CA ILE A 90 -14.66 28.01 5.57
C ILE A 90 -13.71 29.20 5.71
N VAL A 91 -14.25 30.41 5.77
CA VAL A 91 -13.42 31.60 6.01
C VAL A 91 -13.18 31.74 7.51
N GLU A 92 -11.91 31.65 7.93
CA GLU A 92 -11.50 31.82 9.32
C GLU A 92 -10.33 32.79 9.38
N LYS A 93 -10.49 33.88 10.15
CA LYS A 93 -9.48 34.94 10.24
C LYS A 93 -8.54 34.79 11.43
N ASP A 94 -8.96 34.02 12.42
CA ASP A 94 -8.20 33.82 13.64
C ASP A 94 -7.46 32.48 13.63
N LEU A 95 -6.14 32.55 13.77
CA LEU A 95 -5.26 31.38 13.75
C LEU A 95 -5.49 30.48 14.97
N ASP A 96 -5.74 31.05 16.15
CA ASP A 96 -5.90 30.27 17.37
C ASP A 96 -7.24 29.52 17.37
N THR A 97 -8.29 30.18 16.88
CA THR A 97 -9.60 29.55 16.63
C THR A 97 -9.47 28.42 15.60
N ALA A 98 -8.73 28.63 14.50
CA ALA A 98 -8.47 27.62 13.50
C ALA A 98 -7.72 26.42 14.10
N LYS A 99 -6.66 26.63 14.86
CA LYS A 99 -5.90 25.57 15.56
C LYS A 99 -6.77 24.78 16.52
N ASN A 100 -7.63 25.44 17.29
CA ASN A 100 -8.55 24.78 18.23
C ASN A 100 -9.60 23.94 17.49
N ASN A 101 -10.10 24.42 16.35
CA ASN A 101 -11.05 23.66 15.52
C ASN A 101 -10.41 22.47 14.82
N ILE A 102 -9.12 22.55 14.43
CA ILE A 102 -8.34 21.40 13.95
C ILE A 102 -8.18 20.34 15.05
N ARG A 103 -7.80 20.74 16.27
CA ARG A 103 -7.71 19.83 17.43
C ARG A 103 -9.04 19.17 17.75
N ALA A 104 -10.15 19.92 17.64
CA ALA A 104 -11.50 19.43 17.81
C ALA A 104 -12.04 18.63 16.61
N LYS A 105 -11.21 18.38 15.56
CA LYS A 105 -11.59 17.69 14.31
C LYS A 105 -12.77 18.33 13.58
N LYS A 106 -13.01 19.62 13.75
CA LYS A 106 -14.01 20.39 13.03
C LYS A 106 -13.53 20.83 11.67
N TYR A 107 -12.21 21.13 11.55
CA TYR A 107 -11.51 21.44 10.29
C TYR A 107 -10.48 20.35 10.03
N ASP A 108 -10.32 20.00 8.77
CA ASP A 108 -9.28 19.08 8.32
C ASP A 108 -7.95 19.80 8.13
N GLY A 109 -7.98 21.08 7.70
CA GLY A 109 -6.80 21.92 7.54
C GLY A 109 -7.14 23.40 7.56
N TYR A 110 -6.11 24.23 7.69
CA TYR A 110 -6.20 25.69 7.64
C TYR A 110 -5.08 26.26 6.77
N ILE A 111 -5.43 27.15 5.84
CA ILE A 111 -4.53 27.72 4.85
C ILE A 111 -4.55 29.24 4.98
N VAL A 112 -3.37 29.87 4.97
CA VAL A 112 -3.21 31.31 4.97
C VAL A 112 -2.46 31.75 3.72
N PHE A 113 -3.08 32.63 2.95
CA PHE A 113 -2.45 33.34 1.84
C PHE A 113 -1.98 34.69 2.33
N PRO A 114 -0.67 35.02 2.28
CA PRO A 114 -0.16 36.35 2.68
C PRO A 114 -0.56 37.43 1.68
N GLU A 115 -0.46 38.70 2.09
CA GLU A 115 -0.87 39.87 1.30
C GLU A 115 -0.15 39.99 -0.06
N ASN A 116 1.09 39.50 -0.13
CA ASN A 116 1.92 39.56 -1.33
C ASN A 116 1.91 38.31 -2.18
N PHE A 117 0.93 37.41 -1.98
CA PHE A 117 0.89 36.08 -2.66
C PHE A 117 0.77 36.27 -4.18
N SER A 118 -0.24 36.97 -4.68
CA SER A 118 -0.43 37.26 -6.11
C SER A 118 0.70 38.11 -6.68
N GLN A 119 1.23 39.07 -5.91
CA GLN A 119 2.35 39.89 -6.35
C GLN A 119 3.59 39.06 -6.66
N ARG A 120 3.98 38.13 -5.74
CA ARG A 120 5.15 37.29 -5.96
C ARG A 120 4.96 36.36 -7.16
N ILE A 121 3.75 35.86 -7.41
CA ILE A 121 3.47 35.05 -8.59
C ILE A 121 3.58 35.87 -9.87
N ALA A 122 3.10 37.10 -9.89
CA ALA A 122 3.24 38.02 -11.02
C ALA A 122 4.71 38.39 -11.29
N GLU A 123 5.51 38.63 -10.26
CA GLU A 123 6.95 38.87 -10.36
C GLU A 123 7.68 37.67 -10.97
N GLN A 124 7.32 36.46 -10.60
CA GLN A 124 7.93 35.24 -11.13
C GLN A 124 7.57 34.95 -12.61
N LYS A 125 6.43 35.43 -13.08
CA LYS A 125 6.07 35.39 -14.50
C LYS A 125 7.13 36.13 -15.33
N ASN A 126 7.60 37.27 -14.81
CA ASN A 126 8.59 38.15 -15.46
C ASN A 126 10.04 37.75 -15.18
N ASN A 127 10.33 37.29 -13.97
CA ASN A 127 11.66 36.87 -13.54
C ASN A 127 11.60 35.50 -12.83
N PRO A 128 12.05 34.41 -13.47
CA PRO A 128 12.04 33.07 -12.88
C PRO A 128 12.84 32.90 -11.58
N ASN A 129 13.78 33.79 -11.32
CA ASN A 129 14.63 33.81 -10.13
C ASN A 129 14.05 34.69 -9.01
N ALA A 130 12.87 35.30 -9.17
CA ALA A 130 12.21 36.07 -8.14
C ALA A 130 11.83 35.19 -6.93
N ALA A 131 11.65 35.81 -5.77
CA ALA A 131 11.29 35.12 -4.54
C ALA A 131 10.00 34.32 -4.71
N LYS A 132 9.98 33.07 -4.20
CA LYS A 132 8.83 32.21 -4.28
C LYS A 132 7.67 32.73 -3.44
N ALA A 133 6.44 32.49 -3.90
CA ALA A 133 5.25 32.79 -3.13
C ALA A 133 5.12 31.80 -1.97
N ASP A 134 4.86 32.30 -0.77
CA ASP A 134 4.69 31.47 0.42
C ASP A 134 3.20 31.15 0.62
N MET A 135 2.86 29.90 0.89
CA MET A 135 1.55 29.47 1.33
C MET A 135 1.71 28.71 2.65
N TYR A 136 1.06 29.21 3.69
CA TYR A 136 1.14 28.60 5.02
C TYR A 136 0.00 27.62 5.21
N VAL A 137 0.33 26.36 5.53
CA VAL A 137 -0.66 25.30 5.73
C VAL A 137 -0.50 24.71 7.13
N TYR A 138 -1.61 24.66 7.85
CA TYR A 138 -1.69 24.14 9.20
C TYR A 138 -2.65 22.96 9.24
N GLY A 139 -2.25 21.86 9.86
CA GLY A 139 -3.10 20.69 10.02
C GLY A 139 -2.56 19.71 11.04
N ASP A 140 -3.32 18.66 11.30
CA ASP A 140 -2.86 17.55 12.14
C ASP A 140 -2.24 16.48 11.24
N LYS A 141 -0.93 16.23 11.41
CA LYS A 141 -0.20 15.19 10.65
C LYS A 141 -0.79 13.78 10.84
N ALA A 142 -1.51 13.54 11.92
CA ALA A 142 -2.21 12.28 12.17
C ALA A 142 -3.59 12.23 11.49
N ASN A 143 -4.09 13.36 10.98
CA ASN A 143 -5.37 13.41 10.26
C ASN A 143 -5.15 13.11 8.77
N GLN A 144 -5.64 11.95 8.32
CA GLN A 144 -5.56 11.53 6.93
C GLN A 144 -6.25 12.51 5.97
N ASN A 145 -7.39 13.07 6.38
CA ASN A 145 -8.12 14.06 5.57
C ASN A 145 -7.31 15.33 5.36
N TYR A 146 -6.55 15.76 6.38
CA TYR A 146 -5.60 16.88 6.24
C TYR A 146 -4.56 16.57 5.18
N MET A 147 -3.90 15.43 5.27
CA MET A 147 -2.84 15.06 4.32
C MET A 147 -3.35 15.04 2.88
N ILE A 148 -4.51 14.40 2.65
CA ILE A 148 -5.11 14.30 1.32
C ILE A 148 -5.53 15.68 0.81
N SER A 149 -6.24 16.47 1.63
CA SER A 149 -6.71 17.81 1.24
C SER A 149 -5.55 18.76 0.95
N ALA A 150 -4.47 18.72 1.75
CA ALA A 150 -3.28 19.55 1.55
C ALA A 150 -2.57 19.23 0.22
N ILE A 151 -2.43 17.94 -0.12
CA ILE A 151 -1.86 17.49 -1.40
C ILE A 151 -2.71 17.98 -2.57
N MET A 152 -4.03 17.77 -2.50
CA MET A 152 -4.95 18.17 -3.56
C MET A 152 -4.97 19.68 -3.77
N ILE A 153 -5.01 20.46 -2.68
CA ILE A 153 -5.01 21.93 -2.75
C ILE A 153 -3.69 22.44 -3.34
N ASN A 154 -2.56 21.86 -2.92
CA ASN A 154 -1.27 22.17 -3.51
C ASN A 154 -1.25 21.89 -5.02
N GLU A 155 -1.77 20.74 -5.46
CA GLU A 155 -1.86 20.39 -6.88
C GLU A 155 -2.72 21.40 -7.66
N TYR A 156 -3.90 21.77 -7.14
CA TYR A 156 -4.75 22.78 -7.77
C TYR A 156 -4.08 24.16 -7.82
N CYS A 157 -3.40 24.55 -6.74
CA CYS A 157 -2.65 25.79 -6.67
C CYS A 157 -1.53 25.82 -7.72
N MET A 158 -0.74 24.75 -7.81
CA MET A 158 0.35 24.63 -8.79
C MET A 158 -0.17 24.64 -10.23
N LYS A 159 -1.27 23.94 -10.53
CA LYS A 159 -1.90 23.99 -11.86
C LYS A 159 -2.36 25.39 -12.22
N LEU A 160 -2.95 26.12 -11.28
CA LEU A 160 -3.40 27.49 -11.48
C LEU A 160 -2.21 28.42 -11.73
N ILE A 161 -1.16 28.34 -10.92
CA ILE A 161 0.06 29.13 -11.08
C ILE A 161 0.74 28.83 -12.41
N ASN A 162 0.86 27.56 -12.79
CA ASN A 162 1.43 27.16 -14.08
C ASN A 162 0.61 27.70 -15.27
N SER A 163 -0.71 27.78 -15.14
CA SER A 163 -1.57 28.38 -16.18
C SER A 163 -1.35 29.88 -16.32
N ILE A 164 -0.99 30.58 -15.24
CA ILE A 164 -0.75 32.03 -15.20
C ILE A 164 0.68 32.35 -15.64
N THR A 165 1.67 31.59 -15.17
CA THR A 165 3.09 31.86 -15.40
C THR A 165 3.65 31.21 -16.66
N GLY A 166 2.98 30.19 -17.20
CA GLY A 166 3.47 29.38 -18.32
C GLY A 166 4.70 28.52 -17.98
N LYS A 167 5.09 28.42 -16.71
CA LYS A 167 6.29 27.69 -16.25
C LYS A 167 5.97 26.85 -15.02
N SER A 168 6.69 25.71 -14.91
CA SER A 168 6.64 24.86 -13.74
C SER A 168 7.45 25.50 -12.60
N SER A 169 6.81 25.74 -11.51
CA SER A 169 7.34 26.10 -10.18
C SER A 169 7.11 27.50 -9.72
N SER A 170 6.64 27.61 -8.47
CA SER A 170 6.99 28.78 -7.70
C SER A 170 6.33 28.91 -6.32
N LEU A 171 5.90 27.84 -5.73
CA LEU A 171 5.48 27.87 -4.34
C LEU A 171 6.61 27.36 -3.44
N ASN A 172 6.76 28.05 -2.30
CA ASN A 172 7.57 27.57 -1.21
C ASN A 172 6.68 26.67 -0.34
N PHE A 173 6.47 25.44 -0.81
CA PHE A 173 5.73 24.42 -0.10
C PHE A 173 6.73 23.40 0.47
N VAL A 174 6.85 23.33 1.78
CA VAL A 174 7.89 22.53 2.47
C VAL A 174 7.38 21.14 2.80
N GLU A 175 6.62 20.48 1.95
CA GLU A 175 6.38 19.02 2.09
C GLU A 175 6.32 18.39 0.71
N GLU A 176 7.42 17.70 0.31
CA GLU A 176 7.45 16.76 -0.79
C GLU A 176 6.80 15.44 -0.38
N PHE A 177 5.54 15.24 -0.71
CA PHE A 177 4.96 13.91 -0.86
C PHE A 177 4.63 13.71 -2.33
N VAL A 178 5.56 13.04 -3.02
CA VAL A 178 5.37 12.61 -4.41
C VAL A 178 4.60 11.30 -4.40
N VAL A 179 3.29 11.39 -4.41
CA VAL A 179 2.43 10.33 -4.96
C VAL A 179 1.39 11.00 -5.83
N ASP A 180 1.52 10.81 -7.12
CA ASP A 180 0.57 11.31 -8.11
C ASP A 180 -0.71 10.45 -8.05
N TYR A 181 -1.61 10.74 -7.14
CA TYR A 181 -2.94 10.11 -7.04
C TYR A 181 -3.86 10.67 -8.14
N LYS A 182 -3.42 10.59 -9.40
CA LYS A 182 -4.24 10.98 -10.53
C LYS A 182 -5.50 10.10 -10.58
N ASN A 183 -6.63 10.65 -10.14
CA ASN A 183 -7.98 10.14 -10.33
C ASN A 183 -8.30 8.77 -9.68
N ARG A 184 -7.73 8.42 -8.53
CA ARG A 184 -8.09 7.22 -7.79
C ARG A 184 -8.91 7.54 -6.54
N THR A 185 -9.91 6.71 -6.27
CA THR A 185 -10.67 6.76 -5.03
C THR A 185 -9.81 6.21 -3.88
N THR A 186 -10.12 6.60 -2.63
CA THR A 186 -9.44 6.06 -1.43
C THR A 186 -9.58 4.54 -1.36
N PHE A 187 -10.74 4.02 -1.81
CA PHE A 187 -10.96 2.58 -1.93
C PHE A 187 -9.96 1.93 -2.89
N GLU A 188 -9.82 2.44 -4.11
CA GLU A 188 -8.88 1.90 -5.10
C GLU A 188 -7.43 1.93 -4.62
N ALA A 189 -7.02 2.98 -3.90
CA ALA A 189 -5.69 3.10 -3.30
C ALA A 189 -5.45 2.10 -2.15
N SER A 190 -6.50 1.57 -1.53
CA SER A 190 -6.41 0.58 -0.45
C SER A 190 -6.33 -0.87 -0.94
N ILE A 191 -6.66 -1.15 -2.22
CA ILE A 191 -6.70 -2.51 -2.77
C ILE A 191 -5.35 -3.24 -2.67
N PRO A 192 -4.19 -2.61 -2.98
CA PRO A 192 -2.89 -3.28 -2.80
C PRO A 192 -2.68 -3.80 -1.38
N ALA A 193 -3.13 -3.03 -0.37
CA ALA A 193 -3.05 -3.45 1.02
C ALA A 193 -3.97 -4.63 1.32
N ALA A 194 -5.20 -4.65 0.79
CA ALA A 194 -6.13 -5.76 0.96
C ALA A 194 -5.60 -7.06 0.35
N ILE A 195 -5.04 -6.99 -0.86
CA ILE A 195 -4.39 -8.13 -1.53
C ILE A 195 -3.23 -8.65 -0.66
N MET A 196 -2.38 -7.76 -0.15
CA MET A 196 -1.21 -8.14 0.64
C MET A 196 -1.63 -8.82 1.95
N VAL A 197 -2.68 -8.34 2.62
CA VAL A 197 -3.23 -8.95 3.85
C VAL A 197 -3.67 -10.39 3.59
N GLY A 198 -4.38 -10.64 2.50
CA GLY A 198 -4.78 -12.01 2.09
C GLY A 198 -3.56 -12.89 1.84
N ILE A 199 -2.59 -12.40 1.08
CA ILE A 199 -1.35 -13.13 0.77
C ILE A 199 -0.57 -13.51 2.04
N ILE A 200 -0.43 -12.59 3.01
CA ILE A 200 0.31 -12.87 4.25
C ILE A 200 -0.35 -13.99 5.06
N MET A 201 -1.68 -14.19 4.96
CA MET A 201 -2.38 -15.30 5.63
C MET A 201 -1.92 -16.68 5.18
N ILE A 202 -1.34 -16.82 3.99
CA ILE A 202 -0.79 -18.07 3.47
C ILE A 202 0.36 -18.59 4.36
N LEU A 203 1.04 -17.71 5.09
CA LEU A 203 2.02 -18.11 6.10
C LEU A 203 1.43 -19.11 7.10
N PHE A 204 0.23 -18.85 7.60
CA PHE A 204 -0.41 -19.73 8.58
C PHE A 204 -0.80 -21.07 7.97
N THR A 205 -1.36 -21.10 6.75
CA THR A 205 -1.70 -22.36 6.09
C THR A 205 -0.48 -23.20 5.77
N ALA A 206 0.62 -22.55 5.33
CA ALA A 206 1.88 -23.24 5.07
C ALA A 206 2.46 -23.85 6.35
N ALA A 207 2.46 -23.09 7.46
CA ALA A 207 2.94 -23.56 8.74
C ALA A 207 2.05 -24.67 9.33
N ILE A 208 0.73 -24.49 9.30
CA ILE A 208 -0.23 -25.48 9.84
C ILE A 208 -0.16 -26.80 9.05
N ALA A 209 -0.10 -26.72 7.70
CA ALA A 209 0.00 -27.92 6.88
C ALA A 209 1.25 -28.75 7.23
N LEU A 210 2.36 -28.07 7.50
CA LEU A 210 3.61 -28.70 7.83
C LEU A 210 3.59 -29.32 9.25
N ILE A 211 3.08 -28.61 10.24
CA ILE A 211 3.00 -29.08 11.62
C ILE A 211 2.01 -30.23 11.78
N LYS A 212 0.94 -30.26 11.01
CA LYS A 212 0.03 -31.43 11.00
C LYS A 212 0.73 -32.75 10.63
N GLU A 213 1.71 -32.69 9.72
CA GLU A 213 2.53 -33.86 9.38
C GLU A 213 3.42 -34.30 10.56
N VAL A 214 3.91 -33.32 11.33
CA VAL A 214 4.72 -33.63 12.55
C VAL A 214 3.83 -34.21 13.65
N ASP A 215 2.73 -33.53 13.96
CA ASP A 215 1.81 -33.86 15.06
C ASP A 215 1.11 -35.22 14.86
N SER A 216 0.69 -35.53 13.62
CA SER A 216 0.08 -36.81 13.27
C SER A 216 1.08 -37.98 13.19
N GLY A 217 2.38 -37.72 13.35
CA GLY A 217 3.43 -38.71 13.18
C GLY A 217 3.62 -39.20 11.73
N THR A 218 2.92 -38.60 10.76
CA THR A 218 3.03 -38.94 9.36
C THR A 218 4.41 -38.62 8.79
N LEU A 219 5.05 -37.57 9.31
CA LEU A 219 6.40 -37.18 8.92
C LEU A 219 7.41 -38.33 9.20
N ARG A 220 7.29 -39.02 10.34
CA ARG A 220 8.13 -40.21 10.66
C ARG A 220 7.96 -41.33 9.65
N ARG A 221 6.72 -41.57 9.19
CA ARG A 221 6.45 -42.61 8.16
C ARG A 221 7.07 -42.23 6.82
N LEU A 222 7.05 -40.91 6.47
CA LEU A 222 7.71 -40.39 5.28
C LEU A 222 9.24 -40.54 5.37
N GLN A 223 9.83 -40.33 6.54
CA GLN A 223 11.26 -40.57 6.79
C GLN A 223 11.64 -42.03 6.59
N ILE A 224 10.86 -42.97 7.14
CA ILE A 224 11.05 -44.44 6.96
C ILE A 224 10.96 -44.81 5.47
N SER A 225 10.10 -44.13 4.71
CA SER A 225 9.99 -44.34 3.25
C SER A 225 11.13 -43.67 2.44
N LYS A 226 12.14 -43.11 3.12
CA LYS A 226 13.27 -42.36 2.53
C LYS A 226 12.82 -41.15 1.70
N ALA A 227 11.74 -40.50 2.06
CA ALA A 227 11.36 -39.19 1.51
C ALA A 227 12.28 -38.13 2.08
N SER A 228 12.83 -37.29 1.20
CA SER A 228 13.70 -36.16 1.63
C SER A 228 12.85 -34.99 2.13
N ALA A 229 13.46 -34.17 3.01
CA ALA A 229 12.83 -32.90 3.43
C ALA A 229 12.45 -32.01 2.24
N LEU A 230 13.29 -31.99 1.22
CA LEU A 230 13.02 -31.22 0.00
C LEU A 230 11.79 -31.72 -0.76
N GLU A 231 11.58 -33.03 -0.86
CA GLU A 231 10.39 -33.57 -1.53
C GLU A 231 9.11 -33.22 -0.79
N VAL A 232 9.13 -33.25 0.55
CA VAL A 232 7.98 -32.89 1.38
C VAL A 232 7.69 -31.40 1.24
N LEU A 233 8.70 -30.55 1.46
CA LEU A 233 8.54 -29.11 1.41
C LEU A 233 8.19 -28.60 0.00
N ALA A 234 8.76 -29.19 -1.06
CA ALA A 234 8.41 -28.85 -2.43
C ALA A 234 6.94 -29.20 -2.75
N SER A 235 6.46 -30.33 -2.24
CA SER A 235 5.06 -30.74 -2.44
C SER A 235 4.09 -29.83 -1.70
N LEU A 236 4.41 -29.46 -0.46
CA LEU A 236 3.66 -28.46 0.31
C LEU A 236 3.67 -27.10 -0.37
N ASN A 237 4.84 -26.66 -0.86
CA ASN A 237 4.97 -25.39 -1.55
C ASN A 237 4.06 -25.32 -2.79
N LEU A 238 4.04 -26.39 -3.62
CA LEU A 238 3.13 -26.46 -4.78
C LEU A 238 1.67 -26.37 -4.36
N THR A 239 1.30 -27.01 -3.24
CA THR A 239 -0.07 -26.92 -2.70
C THR A 239 -0.40 -25.50 -2.25
N GLN A 240 0.51 -24.82 -1.55
CA GLN A 240 0.29 -23.45 -1.09
C GLN A 240 0.26 -22.44 -2.27
N ILE A 241 1.07 -22.67 -3.31
CA ILE A 241 1.00 -21.87 -4.55
C ILE A 241 -0.37 -22.00 -5.21
N LEU A 242 -0.93 -23.21 -5.26
CA LEU A 242 -2.27 -23.43 -5.81
C LEU A 242 -3.35 -22.73 -4.97
N ILE A 243 -3.27 -22.82 -3.64
CA ILE A 243 -4.19 -22.12 -2.73
C ILE A 243 -4.07 -20.60 -2.93
N GLY A 244 -2.85 -20.08 -3.00
CA GLY A 244 -2.59 -18.66 -3.25
C GLY A 244 -3.07 -18.20 -4.63
N PHE A 245 -2.97 -19.04 -5.65
CA PHE A 245 -3.51 -18.76 -6.98
C PHE A 245 -5.03 -18.52 -6.90
N VAL A 246 -5.74 -19.38 -6.19
CA VAL A 246 -7.20 -19.27 -6.02
C VAL A 246 -7.53 -18.05 -5.14
N GLU A 247 -6.80 -17.85 -4.05
CA GLU A 247 -6.99 -16.71 -3.13
C GLU A 247 -6.82 -15.36 -3.84
N VAL A 248 -5.69 -15.17 -4.52
CA VAL A 248 -5.40 -13.94 -5.29
C VAL A 248 -6.45 -13.75 -6.39
N GLY A 249 -6.83 -14.83 -7.09
CA GLY A 249 -7.87 -14.76 -8.12
C GLY A 249 -9.21 -14.28 -7.58
N ILE A 250 -9.67 -14.84 -6.45
CA ILE A 250 -10.94 -14.44 -5.81
C ILE A 250 -10.83 -13.00 -5.28
N THR A 251 -9.71 -12.62 -4.68
CA THR A 251 -9.49 -11.27 -4.15
C THR A 251 -9.53 -10.22 -5.26
N LEU A 252 -8.84 -10.44 -6.38
CA LEU A 252 -8.88 -9.54 -7.54
C LEU A 252 -10.26 -9.51 -8.21
N PHE A 253 -10.92 -10.67 -8.32
CA PHE A 253 -12.29 -10.74 -8.82
C PHE A 253 -13.24 -9.91 -7.95
N THR A 254 -13.12 -10.04 -6.63
CA THR A 254 -13.92 -9.27 -5.68
C THR A 254 -13.66 -7.77 -5.84
N ALA A 255 -12.39 -7.34 -5.93
CA ALA A 255 -12.05 -5.93 -6.07
C ALA A 255 -12.55 -5.33 -7.39
N PHE A 256 -12.28 -5.99 -8.50
CA PHE A 256 -12.51 -5.40 -9.84
C PHE A 256 -13.91 -5.67 -10.38
N VAL A 257 -14.49 -6.86 -10.13
CA VAL A 257 -15.78 -7.25 -10.70
C VAL A 257 -16.92 -6.95 -9.74
N LEU A 258 -16.82 -7.34 -8.46
CA LEU A 258 -17.91 -7.12 -7.52
C LEU A 258 -17.98 -5.67 -7.03
N PHE A 259 -16.86 -5.04 -6.75
CA PHE A 259 -16.81 -3.66 -6.24
C PHE A 259 -16.44 -2.61 -7.29
N GLY A 260 -16.20 -3.02 -8.55
CA GLY A 260 -16.04 -2.12 -9.68
C GLY A 260 -14.79 -1.25 -9.63
N ALA A 261 -13.77 -1.63 -8.84
CA ALA A 261 -12.52 -0.90 -8.79
C ALA A 261 -11.81 -0.91 -10.15
N LYS A 262 -11.21 0.20 -10.51
CA LYS A 262 -10.46 0.28 -11.77
C LYS A 262 -9.01 -0.17 -11.51
N PRO A 263 -8.50 -1.21 -12.22
CA PRO A 263 -7.08 -1.53 -12.16
C PRO A 263 -6.31 -0.37 -12.80
N GLY A 264 -5.36 0.24 -12.07
CA GLY A 264 -4.55 1.34 -12.62
C GLY A 264 -3.57 0.89 -13.69
N GLY A 265 -3.25 -0.41 -13.71
CA GLY A 265 -2.34 -1.03 -14.65
C GLY A 265 -2.85 -2.36 -15.19
N ASN A 266 -1.96 -3.11 -15.84
CA ASN A 266 -2.31 -4.41 -16.43
C ASN A 266 -2.62 -5.45 -15.36
N VAL A 267 -3.83 -6.03 -15.38
CA VAL A 267 -4.31 -7.03 -14.41
C VAL A 267 -3.42 -8.28 -14.38
N ALA A 268 -2.88 -8.71 -15.53
CA ALA A 268 -1.96 -9.85 -15.57
C ALA A 268 -0.65 -9.54 -14.81
N THR A 269 -0.14 -8.32 -14.91
CA THR A 269 1.02 -7.87 -14.14
C THR A 269 0.72 -7.83 -12.64
N ILE A 270 -0.44 -7.31 -12.25
CA ILE A 270 -0.90 -7.30 -10.85
C ILE A 270 -0.98 -8.72 -10.31
N PHE A 271 -1.59 -9.64 -11.07
CA PHE A 271 -1.70 -11.05 -10.70
C PHE A 271 -0.32 -11.71 -10.55
N LEU A 272 0.60 -11.47 -11.49
CA LEU A 272 1.96 -12.01 -11.45
C LEU A 272 2.73 -11.52 -10.20
N ILE A 273 2.66 -10.23 -9.88
CA ILE A 273 3.30 -9.67 -8.67
C ILE A 273 2.68 -10.29 -7.41
N SER A 274 1.36 -10.41 -7.36
CA SER A 274 0.65 -11.03 -6.23
C SER A 274 1.04 -12.49 -6.05
N MET A 275 1.22 -13.25 -7.13
CA MET A 275 1.70 -14.63 -7.08
C MET A 275 3.14 -14.74 -6.59
N LEU A 276 4.04 -13.84 -7.02
CA LEU A 276 5.40 -13.80 -6.49
C LEU A 276 5.44 -13.45 -5.00
N ALA A 277 4.58 -12.51 -4.56
CA ALA A 277 4.40 -12.19 -3.15
C ALA A 277 3.90 -13.41 -2.36
N CYS A 278 2.91 -14.14 -2.89
CA CYS A 278 2.41 -15.38 -2.30
C CYS A 278 3.54 -16.41 -2.11
N ILE A 279 4.30 -16.68 -3.17
CA ILE A 279 5.44 -17.62 -3.12
C ILE A 279 6.47 -17.18 -2.07
N SER A 280 6.66 -15.88 -1.89
CA SER A 280 7.65 -15.33 -0.98
C SER A 280 7.31 -15.49 0.51
N VAL A 281 6.02 -15.58 0.84
CA VAL A 281 5.55 -15.73 2.22
C VAL A 281 5.59 -17.19 2.69
N ILE A 282 5.47 -18.15 1.79
CA ILE A 282 5.45 -19.59 2.13
C ILE A 282 6.66 -20.05 2.95
N PRO A 283 7.93 -19.72 2.58
CA PRO A 283 9.10 -20.16 3.35
C PRO A 283 9.16 -19.56 4.76
N ILE A 284 8.55 -18.41 4.99
CA ILE A 284 8.41 -17.86 6.33
C ILE A 284 7.49 -18.73 7.19
N GLY A 285 6.42 -19.29 6.59
CA GLY A 285 5.59 -20.30 7.24
C GLY A 285 6.38 -21.56 7.63
N PHE A 286 7.33 -22.00 6.81
CA PHE A 286 8.22 -23.11 7.15
C PHE A 286 9.14 -22.80 8.33
N ILE A 287 9.63 -21.56 8.40
CA ILE A 287 10.44 -21.10 9.55
C ILE A 287 9.58 -21.13 10.82
N VAL A 288 8.35 -20.60 10.78
CA VAL A 288 7.43 -20.64 11.93
C VAL A 288 7.15 -22.07 12.37
N ALA A 289 6.87 -22.97 11.42
CA ALA A 289 6.65 -24.39 11.69
C ALA A 289 7.87 -25.03 12.37
N SER A 290 9.09 -24.64 12.01
CA SER A 290 10.31 -25.18 12.62
C SER A 290 10.44 -24.92 14.11
N PHE A 291 9.80 -23.87 14.62
CA PHE A 291 9.76 -23.52 16.04
C PHE A 291 8.48 -23.98 16.76
N SER A 292 7.52 -24.53 16.04
CA SER A 292 6.22 -24.96 16.54
C SER A 292 6.20 -26.49 16.70
N ARG A 293 5.44 -26.99 17.69
CA ARG A 293 5.17 -28.41 17.90
C ARG A 293 3.70 -28.75 17.64
N THR A 294 2.83 -27.80 17.89
CA THR A 294 1.38 -27.96 17.75
C THR A 294 0.81 -26.85 16.86
N THR A 295 -0.40 -27.06 16.37
CA THR A 295 -1.13 -26.02 15.61
C THR A 295 -1.36 -24.75 16.47
N SER A 296 -1.54 -24.89 17.78
CA SER A 296 -1.70 -23.75 18.70
C SER A 296 -0.44 -22.91 18.79
N ASP A 297 0.75 -23.55 18.76
CA ASP A 297 2.03 -22.81 18.77
C ASP A 297 2.17 -21.90 17.55
N ILE A 298 1.65 -22.34 16.40
CA ILE A 298 1.68 -21.54 15.16
C ILE A 298 0.87 -20.25 15.32
N LEU A 299 -0.27 -20.29 16.01
CA LEU A 299 -1.08 -19.10 16.25
C LEU A 299 -0.34 -18.09 17.13
N ILE A 300 0.53 -18.55 18.03
CA ILE A 300 1.34 -17.68 18.89
C ILE A 300 2.57 -17.19 18.13
N PHE A 301 3.41 -18.10 17.67
CA PHE A 301 4.69 -17.76 17.05
C PHE A 301 4.54 -17.16 15.65
N GLY A 302 3.47 -17.50 14.91
CA GLY A 302 3.18 -16.98 13.57
C GLY A 302 2.67 -15.53 13.58
N ASN A 303 2.08 -15.08 14.71
CA ASN A 303 1.61 -13.69 14.80
C ASN A 303 2.74 -12.67 14.73
N ILE A 304 3.93 -12.97 15.27
CA ILE A 304 5.06 -12.05 15.23
C ILE A 304 5.50 -11.78 13.78
N PRO A 305 5.88 -12.79 12.97
CA PRO A 305 6.23 -12.53 11.57
C PRO A 305 5.04 -12.01 10.75
N TYR A 306 3.81 -12.44 11.03
CA TYR A 306 2.61 -11.88 10.39
C TYR A 306 2.51 -10.36 10.57
N MET A 307 2.63 -9.90 11.82
CA MET A 307 2.58 -8.48 12.14
C MET A 307 3.74 -7.70 11.51
N LEU A 308 4.96 -8.26 11.53
CA LEU A 308 6.12 -7.65 10.90
C LEU A 308 5.92 -7.53 9.38
N LEU A 309 5.49 -8.60 8.72
CA LEU A 309 5.20 -8.60 7.29
C LEU A 309 4.10 -7.60 6.94
N PHE A 310 3.04 -7.49 7.76
CA PHE A 310 1.93 -6.59 7.52
C PHE A 310 2.32 -5.12 7.73
N ILE A 311 2.91 -4.80 8.87
CA ILE A 311 3.26 -3.44 9.27
C ILE A 311 4.32 -2.86 8.31
N PHE A 312 5.38 -3.62 8.03
CA PHE A 312 6.48 -3.16 7.19
C PHE A 312 6.27 -3.41 5.69
N SER A 313 5.17 -4.03 5.26
CA SER A 313 4.85 -4.20 3.84
C SER A 313 4.71 -2.88 3.09
N GLY A 314 4.41 -1.77 3.76
CA GLY A 314 4.01 -0.50 3.16
C GLY A 314 2.49 -0.36 3.01
N ALA A 315 1.70 -1.27 3.63
CA ALA A 315 0.26 -1.09 3.81
C ALA A 315 -0.03 0.09 4.76
N PHE A 316 0.86 0.30 5.75
CA PHE A 316 0.85 1.47 6.61
C PHE A 316 1.86 2.51 6.15
N PRO A 317 1.65 3.79 6.45
CA PRO A 317 2.55 4.89 6.09
C PRO A 317 3.78 4.94 7.03
N ILE A 318 4.52 3.82 7.10
CA ILE A 318 5.78 3.77 7.85
C ILE A 318 6.90 4.18 6.92
N PRO A 319 7.78 5.11 7.34
CA PRO A 319 8.91 5.54 6.53
C PRO A 319 9.82 4.36 6.17
N ARG A 320 10.27 4.31 4.92
CA ARG A 320 11.32 3.38 4.50
C ARG A 320 12.66 3.88 5.05
N LEU A 321 13.33 3.03 5.81
CA LEU A 321 14.66 3.32 6.34
C LEU A 321 15.71 2.96 5.29
N ASN A 322 16.05 3.93 4.43
CA ASN A 322 16.99 3.75 3.33
C ASN A 322 18.39 3.46 3.85
N LEU A 323 19.05 2.43 3.30
CA LEU A 323 20.43 2.02 3.62
C LEU A 323 21.40 2.54 2.58
N PHE A 324 21.23 2.14 1.32
CA PHE A 324 22.13 2.49 0.21
C PHE A 324 21.39 2.35 -1.14
N THR A 325 21.97 2.96 -2.18
CA THR A 325 21.42 2.91 -3.55
C THR A 325 22.40 2.20 -4.49
N ILE A 326 21.91 1.18 -5.23
CA ILE A 326 22.66 0.45 -6.24
C ILE A 326 21.94 0.60 -7.58
N SER A 327 22.62 1.06 -8.61
CA SER A 327 22.09 1.17 -9.98
C SER A 327 20.72 1.89 -10.05
N GLY A 328 20.53 2.93 -9.22
CA GLY A 328 19.29 3.70 -9.18
C GLY A 328 18.17 3.09 -8.30
N TYR A 329 18.36 1.90 -7.75
CA TYR A 329 17.44 1.28 -6.80
C TYR A 329 17.91 1.52 -5.35
N THR A 330 17.03 2.13 -4.53
CA THR A 330 17.32 2.38 -3.11
C THR A 330 16.85 1.21 -2.27
N ILE A 331 17.79 0.53 -1.62
CA ILE A 331 17.52 -0.58 -0.70
C ILE A 331 17.29 -0.02 0.70
N ALA A 332 16.17 -0.41 1.30
CA ALA A 332 15.78 -0.06 2.66
C ALA A 332 15.83 -1.30 3.59
N ILE A 333 15.91 -1.09 4.89
CA ILE A 333 15.80 -2.18 5.88
C ILE A 333 14.51 -2.98 5.69
N ASN A 334 13.42 -2.29 5.36
CA ASN A 334 12.12 -2.92 5.11
C ASN A 334 12.16 -3.93 3.96
N ASP A 335 13.06 -3.78 2.99
CA ASP A 335 13.17 -4.66 1.81
C ASP A 335 13.72 -6.05 2.13
N PHE A 336 14.27 -6.26 3.34
CA PHE A 336 14.56 -7.61 3.83
C PHE A 336 13.30 -8.43 4.10
N LEU A 337 12.13 -7.80 4.21
CA LEU A 337 10.85 -8.47 4.24
C LEU A 337 10.28 -8.52 2.80
N PRO A 338 10.03 -9.72 2.24
CA PRO A 338 9.67 -9.85 0.83
C PRO A 338 8.34 -9.17 0.46
N THR A 339 7.47 -8.94 1.43
CA THR A 339 6.20 -8.22 1.24
C THR A 339 6.39 -6.74 0.92
N THR A 340 7.50 -6.11 1.37
CA THR A 340 7.78 -4.70 1.12
C THR A 340 8.05 -4.38 -0.35
N PRO A 341 9.03 -5.00 -1.01
CA PRO A 341 9.26 -4.77 -2.44
C PRO A 341 8.08 -5.26 -3.30
N ALA A 342 7.39 -6.33 -2.89
CA ALA A 342 6.18 -6.80 -3.59
C ALA A 342 5.05 -5.76 -3.52
N MET A 343 4.81 -5.15 -2.36
CA MET A 343 3.84 -4.07 -2.20
C MET A 343 4.24 -2.82 -2.99
N THR A 344 5.53 -2.48 -3.00
CA THR A 344 6.05 -1.36 -3.79
C THR A 344 5.77 -1.58 -5.28
N ALA A 345 6.02 -2.79 -5.79
CA ALA A 345 5.69 -3.16 -7.16
C ALA A 345 4.18 -3.10 -7.45
N LEU A 346 3.34 -3.62 -6.53
CA LEU A 346 1.88 -3.55 -6.66
C LEU A 346 1.39 -2.11 -6.73
N LYS A 347 1.87 -1.24 -5.84
CA LYS A 347 1.51 0.19 -5.83
C LYS A 347 1.95 0.89 -7.12
N LYS A 348 3.17 0.69 -7.59
CA LYS A 348 3.64 1.26 -8.87
C LYS A 348 2.73 0.86 -10.03
N VAL A 349 2.33 -0.42 -10.11
CA VAL A 349 1.45 -0.88 -11.20
C VAL A 349 0.02 -0.40 -10.99
N MET A 350 -0.53 -0.53 -9.78
CA MET A 350 -1.93 -0.21 -9.52
C MET A 350 -2.16 1.29 -9.40
N ASP A 351 -1.26 2.05 -8.76
CA ASP A 351 -1.46 3.48 -8.48
C ASP A 351 -0.90 4.38 -9.57
N GLU A 352 0.24 4.02 -10.15
CA GLU A 352 0.95 4.82 -11.16
C GLU A 352 0.74 4.31 -12.59
N GLY A 353 0.12 3.13 -12.77
CA GLY A 353 -0.04 2.49 -14.08
C GLY A 353 1.27 1.99 -14.69
N ALA A 354 2.29 1.74 -13.85
CA ALA A 354 3.61 1.34 -14.30
C ALA A 354 3.58 -0.01 -15.04
N GLY A 355 4.35 -0.12 -16.13
CA GLY A 355 4.54 -1.37 -16.85
C GLY A 355 5.45 -2.34 -16.09
N LEU A 356 5.41 -3.63 -16.50
CA LEU A 356 6.23 -4.68 -15.87
C LEU A 356 7.73 -4.33 -15.83
N GLN A 357 8.26 -3.66 -16.86
CA GLN A 357 9.66 -3.26 -16.92
C GLN A 357 10.09 -2.33 -15.78
N ASN A 358 9.18 -1.47 -15.32
CA ASN A 358 9.46 -0.47 -14.28
C ASN A 358 9.50 -1.08 -12.87
N VAL A 359 9.02 -2.31 -12.70
CA VAL A 359 8.98 -3.03 -11.42
C VAL A 359 9.96 -4.21 -11.36
N LEU A 360 10.74 -4.46 -12.40
CA LEU A 360 11.68 -5.58 -12.45
C LEU A 360 12.69 -5.54 -11.30
N GLY A 361 13.14 -4.36 -10.89
CA GLY A 361 14.04 -4.19 -9.76
C GLY A 361 13.40 -4.66 -8.45
N ASP A 362 12.14 -4.26 -8.20
CA ASP A 362 11.41 -4.69 -7.02
C ASP A 362 11.21 -6.22 -7.03
N LEU A 363 10.85 -6.79 -8.20
CA LEU A 363 10.66 -8.24 -8.35
C LEU A 363 11.95 -9.04 -8.16
N ALA A 364 13.09 -8.52 -8.62
CA ALA A 364 14.39 -9.13 -8.39
C ALA A 364 14.71 -9.21 -6.89
N VAL A 365 14.43 -8.14 -6.13
CA VAL A 365 14.58 -8.14 -4.66
C VAL A 365 13.66 -9.16 -4.02
N VAL A 366 12.38 -9.24 -4.43
CA VAL A 366 11.44 -10.27 -3.94
C VAL A 366 12.02 -11.66 -4.15
N ILE A 367 12.51 -11.98 -5.35
CA ILE A 367 13.05 -13.31 -5.69
C ILE A 367 14.28 -13.63 -4.84
N ILE A 368 15.24 -12.70 -4.72
CA ILE A 368 16.47 -12.90 -3.96
C ILE A 368 16.15 -13.15 -2.48
N VAL A 369 15.31 -12.28 -1.88
CA VAL A 369 14.93 -12.41 -0.48
C VAL A 369 14.16 -13.70 -0.25
N THR A 370 13.25 -14.09 -1.15
CA THR A 370 12.52 -15.35 -1.10
C THR A 370 13.47 -16.55 -1.11
N ALA A 371 14.47 -16.56 -1.99
CA ALA A 371 15.45 -17.64 -2.04
C ALA A 371 16.22 -17.79 -0.73
N VAL A 372 16.58 -16.66 -0.10
CA VAL A 372 17.25 -16.68 1.22
C VAL A 372 16.35 -17.29 2.29
N TYR A 373 15.09 -16.84 2.39
CA TYR A 373 14.12 -17.40 3.34
C TYR A 373 13.84 -18.88 3.07
N TYR A 374 13.82 -19.30 1.80
CA TYR A 374 13.64 -20.69 1.42
C TYR A 374 14.78 -21.56 1.93
N VAL A 375 16.03 -21.13 1.73
CA VAL A 375 17.22 -21.85 2.23
C VAL A 375 17.18 -21.95 3.76
N ILE A 376 16.84 -20.86 4.44
CA ILE A 376 16.73 -20.83 5.90
C ILE A 376 15.62 -21.77 6.37
N GLY A 377 14.42 -21.68 5.79
CA GLY A 377 13.26 -22.50 6.18
C GLY A 377 13.51 -23.99 5.99
N VAL A 378 14.06 -24.39 4.83
CA VAL A 378 14.42 -25.79 4.57
C VAL A 378 15.45 -26.32 5.56
N ARG A 379 16.53 -25.55 5.83
CA ARG A 379 17.58 -25.96 6.76
C ARG A 379 17.07 -26.08 8.20
N LEU A 380 16.31 -25.10 8.65
CA LEU A 380 15.73 -25.13 10.00
C LEU A 380 14.76 -26.31 10.19
N PHE A 381 13.87 -26.50 9.22
CA PHE A 381 12.93 -27.62 9.27
C PHE A 381 13.63 -28.97 9.23
N ASN A 382 14.61 -29.14 8.36
CA ASN A 382 15.42 -30.39 8.30
C ASN A 382 16.07 -30.70 9.65
N LYS A 383 16.76 -29.71 10.22
CA LYS A 383 17.47 -29.84 11.51
C LYS A 383 16.54 -30.16 12.68
N LYS A 384 15.32 -29.59 12.69
CA LYS A 384 14.39 -29.69 13.83
C LYS A 384 13.48 -30.91 13.79
N HIS A 385 13.10 -31.35 12.57
CA HIS A 385 12.06 -32.36 12.41
C HIS A 385 12.45 -33.54 11.54
N MET A 386 13.52 -33.44 10.72
CA MET A 386 13.90 -34.50 9.78
C MET A 386 15.19 -35.23 10.17
N GLU A 387 16.08 -34.62 10.91
CA GLU A 387 17.27 -35.29 11.45
C GLU A 387 16.84 -36.19 12.61
N LEU A 388 17.08 -37.50 12.49
CA LEU A 388 16.91 -38.47 13.58
C LEU A 388 17.92 -38.11 14.66
N SER A 389 17.44 -37.66 15.84
CA SER A 389 18.23 -37.51 17.05
C SER A 389 18.60 -38.90 17.60
#